data_3d1a2b29a128a0b9750686bd1c7665be
#
_entry.id   3d1a2b29a128a0b9750686bd1c7665be
#
_cell.length_a   1.000
_cell.length_b   1.000
_cell.length_c   1.000
_cell.angle_alpha   90.00
_cell.angle_beta   90.00
_cell.angle_gamma   90.00
#
_symmetry.space_group_name_H-M   'P 1'
#
loop_
_entity.id
_entity.type
_entity.pdbx_description
1 polymer ?
#
loop_
_entity_poly.entity_id
_entity_poly.type
_entity_poly.pdbx_seq_one_letter_code
_entity_poly.pdbx_strand_id
1 'polypeptide(L)'
;MTDDTSTGGLDRRSFIALGAAATGAVLVPATPALAGRSVRASGPVFTLGVASGDPLPDSVILWTRLAPQPLELDGGMGETTESVEWEIASDDAFRNVVARGTEEATPVYGHSVHVDVKGLTPDSWYYYRFKHGSEISPVGRTRTTPEFGASMSRLVVGQTSCANWQSGYYQLYADLAAQEPDYWLALGDYMYEYGNKGYLRPTQTKPTRSIPWEGETHTIWQYRRQYGLYRGAQELQDLHAAAPYSVIWDDHEVDNNFTASKSGGDGQKDRVKFYKRRAAGFQAFWENHAIRIPTPDPRPKRMKIYREVTWGTLATFLMLDGRQYRSDQPGDNTPNDFGKWVKGMVDPRATMLGPKQEAWLGDRLADSTSKWTFMAQQTVVSDINGSVGLGVPVDGLYNYDSWDGYWAARDRLASAITQGQVRNPVILTGDFHCNLAFDVLAEWPDPQDFGSMAECIAATQTWDKPAIAAEFAAGAISSPTFFGEGGIVAAAGPPTLAKTPWAEYGELLGNGYVLHEITPEADRANFRVCQANYRASTAEGKPRLDKTVVVADGVPGISEVL
;
A
#
# COMPACT_ATOMS: atom_id res chain seq x y z
N MET A 1 13.48 -39.65 -56.56
CA MET A 1 14.82 -39.23 -56.97
C MET A 1 15.28 -38.34 -55.85
N THR A 2 15.90 -38.98 -54.96
CA THR A 2 17.31 -39.04 -54.53
C THR A 2 17.71 -37.83 -53.76
N ASP A 3 17.78 -37.95 -52.43
CA ASP A 3 19.02 -38.28 -51.68
C ASP A 3 19.92 -37.03 -51.54
N ASP A 4 20.54 -36.66 -50.49
CA ASP A 4 21.12 -37.43 -49.40
C ASP A 4 21.60 -36.46 -48.27
N THR A 5 21.52 -36.89 -47.08
CA THR A 5 22.30 -36.75 -45.87
C THR A 5 23.56 -35.84 -45.86
N SER A 6 23.84 -35.10 -44.79
CA SER A 6 24.82 -35.55 -43.81
C SER A 6 25.00 -34.59 -42.63
N THR A 7 25.03 -35.18 -41.50
CA THR A 7 25.46 -34.79 -40.17
C THR A 7 26.90 -34.28 -40.12
N GLY A 8 27.17 -33.32 -39.23
CA GLY A 8 28.54 -32.95 -38.84
C GLY A 8 28.53 -32.11 -37.56
N GLY A 9 28.51 -32.77 -36.41
CA GLY A 9 28.86 -32.16 -35.15
C GLY A 9 30.35 -31.83 -35.10
N LEU A 10 30.70 -30.69 -34.51
CA LEU A 10 32.09 -30.38 -34.16
C LEU A 10 32.20 -30.14 -32.66
N ASP A 11 33.07 -30.94 -32.11
CA ASP A 11 33.45 -31.18 -30.74
C ASP A 11 34.25 -30.00 -30.15
N ARG A 12 34.12 -29.83 -28.86
CA ARG A 12 34.95 -28.96 -28.05
C ARG A 12 36.31 -29.57 -27.85
N ARG A 13 37.35 -29.07 -28.50
CA ARG A 13 38.76 -29.08 -28.06
C ARG A 13 39.68 -28.77 -29.25
N SER A 14 40.56 -27.79 -29.01
CA SER A 14 41.75 -27.49 -29.83
C SER A 14 41.75 -26.13 -30.49
N PHE A 15 42.29 -25.17 -29.78
CA PHE A 15 43.20 -24.16 -30.34
C PHE A 15 44.13 -23.65 -29.23
N ILE A 16 45.24 -24.37 -29.07
CA ILE A 16 46.48 -23.87 -28.46
C ILE A 16 47.56 -23.98 -29.56
N ALA A 17 48.27 -22.88 -29.66
CA ALA A 17 49.66 -22.73 -30.09
C ALA A 17 49.96 -22.12 -31.46
N LEU A 18 50.81 -21.18 -31.33
CA LEU A 18 51.92 -20.65 -32.13
C LEU A 18 51.70 -19.42 -33.02
N GLY A 19 52.48 -18.42 -32.66
CA GLY A 19 52.86 -17.31 -33.50
C GLY A 19 53.50 -16.15 -32.72
N ALA A 20 54.78 -16.35 -32.33
CA ALA A 20 55.59 -15.26 -31.75
C ALA A 20 56.12 -14.30 -32.82
N ALA A 21 56.33 -13.05 -32.39
CA ALA A 21 57.28 -12.06 -32.90
C ALA A 21 56.69 -10.89 -33.71
N ALA A 22 56.59 -9.75 -33.02
CA ALA A 22 57.28 -8.54 -33.46
C ALA A 22 57.02 -7.42 -32.43
N THR A 23 58.10 -6.98 -31.81
CA THR A 23 58.22 -5.85 -30.87
C THR A 23 57.89 -4.52 -31.53
N GLY A 24 56.95 -3.79 -30.96
CA GLY A 24 56.70 -2.40 -31.19
C GLY A 24 56.11 -1.79 -29.92
N ALA A 25 56.98 -1.28 -29.05
CA ALA A 25 56.56 -0.55 -27.84
C ALA A 25 55.95 0.79 -28.20
N VAL A 26 54.62 0.86 -28.24
CA VAL A 26 53.91 2.12 -28.20
C VAL A 26 53.65 2.41 -26.72
N LEU A 27 54.36 3.37 -26.16
CA LEU A 27 54.06 3.97 -24.87
C LEU A 27 52.70 4.69 -24.96
N VAL A 28 51.65 4.05 -24.51
CA VAL A 28 50.40 4.70 -24.22
C VAL A 28 50.59 5.38 -22.86
N PRO A 29 50.42 6.71 -22.76
CA PRO A 29 50.47 7.36 -21.45
C PRO A 29 49.31 6.79 -20.60
N ALA A 30 49.65 6.25 -19.43
CA ALA A 30 48.68 5.90 -18.41
C ALA A 30 47.89 7.14 -18.06
N THR A 31 46.63 7.16 -18.47
CA THR A 31 45.65 8.11 -17.89
C THR A 31 45.59 7.82 -16.39
N PRO A 32 45.79 8.81 -15.53
CA PRO A 32 45.58 8.59 -14.11
C PRO A 32 44.17 8.14 -13.91
N ALA A 33 44.00 6.97 -13.28
CA ALA A 33 42.71 6.54 -12.75
C ALA A 33 42.19 7.72 -11.92
N LEU A 34 41.09 8.30 -12.36
CA LEU A 34 40.30 9.22 -11.55
C LEU A 34 39.89 8.39 -10.32
N ALA A 35 40.71 8.46 -9.26
CA ALA A 35 40.29 8.07 -7.93
C ALA A 35 39.02 8.87 -7.67
N GLY A 36 37.89 8.17 -7.64
CA GLY A 36 36.60 8.76 -7.35
C GLY A 36 36.73 9.56 -6.05
N ARG A 37 36.76 10.88 -6.17
CA ARG A 37 36.55 11.73 -5.03
C ARG A 37 35.16 11.36 -4.52
N SER A 38 35.09 10.67 -3.37
CA SER A 38 33.90 10.65 -2.57
C SER A 38 33.61 12.11 -2.19
N VAL A 39 32.75 12.76 -2.93
CA VAL A 39 32.16 14.03 -2.52
C VAL A 39 31.26 13.63 -1.35
N ARG A 40 31.80 13.73 -0.12
CA ARG A 40 30.92 13.70 1.06
C ARG A 40 29.93 14.83 0.84
N ALA A 41 28.65 14.48 0.70
CA ALA A 41 27.59 15.46 0.63
C ALA A 41 27.65 16.31 1.89
N SER A 42 27.76 17.63 1.73
CA SER A 42 27.70 18.59 2.81
C SER A 42 26.23 18.88 3.09
N GLY A 43 25.63 18.20 4.05
CA GLY A 43 24.22 18.41 4.43
C GLY A 43 23.72 17.32 5.37
N PRO A 44 22.55 17.50 5.99
CA PRO A 44 21.96 16.48 6.84
C PRO A 44 21.69 15.19 6.06
N VAL A 45 22.05 14.02 6.62
CA VAL A 45 21.91 12.73 5.94
C VAL A 45 20.55 12.06 6.22
N PHE A 46 19.88 12.40 7.34
CA PHE A 46 18.58 11.84 7.74
C PHE A 46 17.39 12.63 7.20
N THR A 47 17.47 13.09 5.96
CA THR A 47 16.47 13.99 5.33
C THR A 47 15.10 13.33 5.13
N LEU A 48 15.00 11.99 5.21
CA LEU A 48 13.79 11.21 5.05
C LEU A 48 13.17 10.77 6.39
N GLY A 49 13.72 11.30 7.50
CA GLY A 49 13.23 11.02 8.83
C GLY A 49 13.51 9.58 9.31
N VAL A 50 12.71 9.15 10.26
CA VAL A 50 12.76 7.82 10.88
C VAL A 50 11.38 7.20 10.87
N ALA A 51 11.30 5.87 11.00
CA ALA A 51 10.04 5.15 11.12
C ALA A 51 10.21 3.89 11.96
N SER A 52 9.12 3.41 12.55
CA SER A 52 9.07 2.08 13.18
C SER A 52 7.83 1.32 12.72
N GLY A 53 7.94 0.00 12.60
CA GLY A 53 6.81 -0.76 12.08
C GLY A 53 6.77 -2.22 12.52
N ASP A 54 5.67 -2.87 12.13
CA ASP A 54 5.36 -4.27 12.39
C ASP A 54 5.70 -4.69 13.82
N PRO A 55 5.09 -4.06 14.84
CA PRO A 55 5.38 -4.32 16.24
C PRO A 55 4.96 -5.73 16.64
N LEU A 56 5.76 -6.34 17.52
CA LEU A 56 5.49 -7.58 18.23
C LEU A 56 5.55 -7.31 19.74
N PRO A 57 5.17 -8.27 20.60
CA PRO A 57 5.24 -8.07 22.04
C PRO A 57 6.63 -7.70 22.56
N ASP A 58 7.67 -8.25 21.95
CA ASP A 58 9.05 -8.10 22.40
C ASP A 58 9.99 -7.43 21.39
N SER A 59 9.45 -6.93 20.27
CA SER A 59 10.28 -6.42 19.18
C SER A 59 9.56 -5.43 18.26
N VAL A 60 10.35 -4.62 17.55
CA VAL A 60 9.87 -3.66 16.56
C VAL A 60 10.91 -3.48 15.46
N ILE A 61 10.47 -3.22 14.23
CA ILE A 61 11.39 -2.81 13.17
C ILE A 61 11.60 -1.30 13.25
N LEU A 62 12.85 -0.85 13.35
CA LEU A 62 13.22 0.55 13.18
C LEU A 62 13.78 0.77 11.78
N TRP A 63 13.54 1.94 11.22
CA TRP A 63 13.96 2.30 9.88
C TRP A 63 14.48 3.73 9.79
N THR A 64 15.50 3.91 8.98
CA THR A 64 15.93 5.18 8.41
C THR A 64 16.58 4.94 7.05
N ARG A 65 16.90 6.03 6.33
CA ARG A 65 17.67 5.96 5.08
C ARG A 65 18.59 7.17 4.99
N LEU A 66 19.86 6.94 4.71
CA LEU A 66 20.79 8.02 4.45
C LEU A 66 20.58 8.56 3.04
N ALA A 67 20.18 9.82 2.93
CA ALA A 67 19.89 10.47 1.66
C ALA A 67 20.09 11.99 1.74
N PRO A 68 21.33 12.52 1.79
CA PRO A 68 21.58 13.95 1.89
C PRO A 68 21.01 14.75 0.71
N GLN A 69 20.80 14.12 -0.42
CA GLN A 69 20.16 14.68 -1.61
C GLN A 69 19.06 13.72 -2.12
N PRO A 70 17.92 13.63 -1.43
CA PRO A 70 16.93 12.59 -1.65
C PRO A 70 16.28 12.62 -3.03
N LEU A 71 16.39 13.73 -3.77
CA LEU A 71 15.88 13.87 -5.13
C LEU A 71 16.90 13.50 -6.20
N GLU A 72 18.15 13.20 -5.83
CA GLU A 72 19.12 12.58 -6.72
C GLU A 72 18.90 11.08 -6.79
N LEU A 73 19.31 10.47 -7.91
CA LEU A 73 19.03 9.05 -8.16
C LEU A 73 19.68 8.11 -7.13
N ASP A 74 20.85 8.45 -6.61
CA ASP A 74 21.60 7.71 -5.58
C ASP A 74 21.40 8.27 -4.16
N GLY A 75 20.53 9.27 -4.01
CA GLY A 75 20.29 9.97 -2.74
C GLY A 75 21.46 10.84 -2.27
N GLY A 76 22.50 11.01 -3.10
CA GLY A 76 23.71 11.76 -2.78
C GLY A 76 24.72 10.99 -1.93
N MET A 77 24.60 9.65 -1.80
CA MET A 77 25.49 8.82 -0.98
C MET A 77 26.62 8.13 -1.78
N GLY A 78 26.43 7.95 -3.11
CA GLY A 78 27.39 7.23 -3.96
C GLY A 78 27.41 5.72 -3.69
N GLU A 79 28.61 5.10 -3.86
CA GLU A 79 28.76 3.64 -3.83
C GLU A 79 29.43 3.11 -2.54
N THR A 80 29.57 3.96 -1.48
CA THR A 80 30.19 3.55 -0.21
C THR A 80 29.16 2.93 0.72
N THR A 81 29.58 1.90 1.46
CA THR A 81 28.82 1.39 2.60
C THR A 81 29.13 2.25 3.81
N GLU A 82 28.09 2.67 4.53
CA GLU A 82 28.19 3.54 5.69
C GLU A 82 27.70 2.83 6.94
N SER A 83 28.35 3.09 8.07
CA SER A 83 27.98 2.54 9.37
C SER A 83 27.02 3.51 10.07
N VAL A 84 25.86 3.01 10.51
CA VAL A 84 24.83 3.77 11.22
C VAL A 84 24.58 3.17 12.58
N GLU A 85 24.83 3.95 13.61
CA GLU A 85 24.48 3.57 14.98
C GLU A 85 22.99 3.81 15.23
N TRP A 86 22.40 2.99 16.09
CA TRP A 86 21.02 3.17 16.56
C TRP A 86 20.92 2.95 18.06
N GLU A 87 19.98 3.63 18.69
CA GLU A 87 19.64 3.42 20.09
C GLU A 87 18.13 3.56 20.32
N ILE A 88 17.60 2.77 21.25
CA ILE A 88 16.23 2.81 21.73
C ILE A 88 16.21 2.96 23.23
N ALA A 89 15.35 3.83 23.77
CA ALA A 89 15.27 4.19 25.17
C ALA A 89 13.82 4.20 25.67
N SER A 90 13.63 4.05 26.97
CA SER A 90 12.32 4.18 27.62
C SER A 90 11.92 5.63 27.92
N ASP A 91 12.80 6.61 27.63
CA ASP A 91 12.53 8.03 27.78
C ASP A 91 13.08 8.85 26.60
N ASP A 92 12.43 9.97 26.29
CA ASP A 92 12.74 10.84 25.15
C ASP A 92 14.10 11.57 25.27
N ALA A 93 14.63 11.68 26.48
CA ALA A 93 15.94 12.27 26.77
C ALA A 93 17.09 11.24 26.64
N PHE A 94 16.79 9.97 26.33
CA PHE A 94 17.76 8.87 26.21
C PHE A 94 18.65 8.67 27.43
N ARG A 95 18.11 8.88 28.64
CA ARG A 95 18.81 8.60 29.90
C ARG A 95 18.80 7.10 30.20
N ASN A 96 17.75 6.39 29.78
CA ASN A 96 17.55 4.96 29.98
C ASN A 96 17.54 4.24 28.64
N VAL A 97 18.71 4.13 28.00
CA VAL A 97 18.87 3.37 26.76
C VAL A 97 18.73 1.87 27.07
N VAL A 98 17.74 1.21 26.46
CA VAL A 98 17.41 -0.22 26.67
C VAL A 98 18.13 -1.12 25.67
N ALA A 99 18.39 -0.64 24.46
CA ALA A 99 19.19 -1.35 23.47
C ALA A 99 19.89 -0.36 22.52
N ARG A 100 20.98 -0.80 21.91
CA ARG A 100 21.75 -0.06 20.89
C ARG A 100 22.55 -1.02 20.04
N GLY A 101 22.93 -0.58 18.87
CA GLY A 101 23.75 -1.35 17.95
C GLY A 101 24.20 -0.53 16.75
N THR A 102 24.66 -1.21 15.73
CA THR A 102 25.17 -0.63 14.49
C THR A 102 24.70 -1.49 13.33
N GLU A 103 24.28 -0.84 12.25
CA GLU A 103 23.89 -1.47 11.00
C GLU A 103 24.61 -0.83 9.81
N GLU A 104 24.74 -1.59 8.74
CA GLU A 104 25.34 -1.12 7.49
C GLU A 104 24.28 -0.57 6.53
N ALA A 105 24.44 0.68 6.15
CA ALA A 105 23.68 1.31 5.06
C ALA A 105 24.43 1.10 3.75
N THR A 106 23.92 0.21 2.88
CA THR A 106 24.62 -0.19 1.66
C THR A 106 24.00 0.43 0.40
N PRO A 107 24.79 0.71 -0.65
CA PRO A 107 24.27 1.22 -1.93
C PRO A 107 23.33 0.24 -2.63
N VAL A 108 23.51 -1.08 -2.40
CA VAL A 108 22.64 -2.13 -2.96
C VAL A 108 21.18 -1.90 -2.59
N TYR A 109 20.93 -1.46 -1.35
CA TYR A 109 19.60 -1.15 -0.82
C TYR A 109 19.36 0.36 -0.60
N GLY A 110 20.00 1.21 -1.44
CA GLY A 110 19.77 2.66 -1.42
C GLY A 110 20.09 3.32 -0.10
N HIS A 111 21.05 2.76 0.68
CA HIS A 111 21.45 3.22 2.00
C HIS A 111 20.31 3.23 3.03
N SER A 112 19.29 2.36 2.87
CA SER A 112 18.29 2.12 3.91
C SER A 112 18.85 1.25 5.03
N VAL A 113 18.36 1.49 6.24
CA VAL A 113 18.71 0.78 7.47
C VAL A 113 17.44 0.17 8.05
N HIS A 114 17.46 -1.13 8.33
CA HIS A 114 16.38 -1.86 8.99
C HIS A 114 16.95 -2.56 10.20
N VAL A 115 16.38 -2.30 11.37
CA VAL A 115 16.81 -2.91 12.64
C VAL A 115 15.64 -3.68 13.25
N ASP A 116 15.76 -4.99 13.40
CA ASP A 116 14.83 -5.79 14.20
C ASP A 116 15.26 -5.77 15.66
N VAL A 117 14.81 -4.75 16.40
CA VAL A 117 15.11 -4.61 17.84
C VAL A 117 14.31 -5.63 18.63
N LYS A 118 14.98 -6.45 19.43
CA LYS A 118 14.39 -7.54 20.23
C LYS A 118 14.65 -7.36 21.73
N GLY A 119 13.89 -8.11 22.54
CA GLY A 119 14.03 -8.10 24.01
C GLY A 119 13.39 -6.89 24.66
N LEU A 120 12.43 -6.27 23.99
CA LEU A 120 11.64 -5.16 24.51
C LEU A 120 10.54 -5.70 25.45
N THR A 121 10.05 -4.84 26.34
CA THR A 121 8.91 -5.15 27.21
C THR A 121 7.61 -5.01 26.40
N PRO A 122 6.66 -5.94 26.52
CA PRO A 122 5.35 -5.84 25.88
C PRO A 122 4.56 -4.62 26.36
N ASP A 123 3.64 -4.15 25.49
CA ASP A 123 2.73 -3.03 25.73
C ASP A 123 3.43 -1.78 26.27
N SER A 124 4.58 -1.46 25.71
CA SER A 124 5.46 -0.41 26.22
C SER A 124 5.85 0.59 25.12
N TRP A 125 5.86 1.86 25.49
CA TRP A 125 6.34 2.93 24.64
C TRP A 125 7.85 3.10 24.75
N TYR A 126 8.49 3.38 23.61
CA TYR A 126 9.92 3.63 23.48
C TYR A 126 10.18 4.82 22.57
N TYR A 127 11.40 5.38 22.69
CA TYR A 127 11.93 6.41 21.82
C TYR A 127 13.19 5.89 21.15
N TYR A 128 13.39 6.21 19.89
CA TYR A 128 14.53 5.72 19.13
C TYR A 128 15.11 6.81 18.23
N ARG A 129 16.40 6.67 17.91
CA ARG A 129 17.11 7.54 16.99
C ARG A 129 18.29 6.81 16.37
N PHE A 130 18.80 7.40 15.29
CA PHE A 130 19.97 6.93 14.57
C PHE A 130 21.08 7.97 14.64
N LYS A 131 22.35 7.52 14.43
CA LYS A 131 23.52 8.39 14.38
C LYS A 131 24.42 7.97 13.23
N HIS A 132 24.93 8.94 12.50
CA HIS A 132 25.94 8.76 11.46
C HIS A 132 27.02 9.81 11.63
N GLY A 133 28.22 9.40 12.02
CA GLY A 133 29.28 10.33 12.42
C GLY A 133 28.85 11.21 13.60
N SER A 134 28.83 12.53 13.39
CA SER A 134 28.37 13.49 14.40
C SER A 134 26.89 13.85 14.28
N GLU A 135 26.21 13.37 13.26
CA GLU A 135 24.81 13.71 13.01
C GLU A 135 23.88 12.75 13.70
N ILE A 136 22.80 13.28 14.28
CA ILE A 136 21.74 12.53 14.96
C ILE A 136 20.44 12.77 14.21
N SER A 137 19.68 11.72 13.94
CA SER A 137 18.36 11.79 13.31
C SER A 137 17.33 12.48 14.21
N PRO A 138 16.15 12.83 13.68
CA PRO A 138 14.98 13.06 14.52
C PRO A 138 14.74 11.88 15.46
N VAL A 139 14.05 12.16 16.59
CA VAL A 139 13.60 11.13 17.52
C VAL A 139 12.26 10.59 17.05
N GLY A 140 12.17 9.27 16.94
CA GLY A 140 10.90 8.59 16.73
C GLY A 140 10.39 7.97 18.03
N ARG A 141 9.08 7.77 18.12
CA ARG A 141 8.36 7.09 19.20
C ARG A 141 7.77 5.79 18.65
N THR A 142 7.79 4.72 19.40
CA THR A 142 7.26 3.41 19.00
C THR A 142 6.64 2.69 20.18
N ARG A 143 5.77 1.72 19.91
CA ARG A 143 5.11 0.89 20.92
C ARG A 143 5.20 -0.57 20.52
N THR A 144 5.50 -1.45 21.48
CA THR A 144 5.34 -2.89 21.34
C THR A 144 3.87 -3.28 21.53
N THR A 145 3.44 -4.38 20.91
CA THR A 145 2.10 -4.91 21.19
C THR A 145 2.06 -5.57 22.58
N PRO A 146 0.87 -5.74 23.20
CA PRO A 146 0.72 -6.58 24.37
C PRO A 146 1.15 -8.03 24.11
N GLU A 147 1.47 -8.78 25.17
CA GLU A 147 1.67 -10.24 25.06
C GLU A 147 0.49 -10.92 24.38
N PHE A 148 0.77 -12.00 23.65
CA PHE A 148 -0.30 -12.82 23.07
C PHE A 148 -1.22 -13.33 24.18
N GLY A 149 -2.51 -13.09 24.04
CA GLY A 149 -3.50 -13.46 25.04
C GLY A 149 -3.70 -12.45 26.18
N ALA A 150 -2.90 -11.37 26.26
CA ALA A 150 -3.13 -10.31 27.23
C ALA A 150 -4.36 -9.46 26.85
N SER A 151 -5.14 -9.04 27.84
CA SER A 151 -6.29 -8.15 27.64
C SER A 151 -5.84 -6.72 27.36
N MET A 152 -6.55 -6.05 26.48
CA MET A 152 -6.39 -4.64 26.18
C MET A 152 -7.75 -3.95 26.15
N SER A 153 -7.87 -2.78 26.77
CA SER A 153 -9.14 -2.08 26.89
C SER A 153 -9.41 -1.09 25.77
N ARG A 154 -8.39 -0.59 25.09
CA ARG A 154 -8.51 0.41 24.01
C ARG A 154 -7.29 0.38 23.11
N LEU A 155 -7.52 0.57 21.82
CA LEU A 155 -6.50 0.73 20.79
C LEU A 155 -6.96 1.81 19.80
N VAL A 156 -6.09 2.78 19.51
CA VAL A 156 -6.36 3.84 18.52
C VAL A 156 -5.54 3.58 17.27
N VAL A 157 -6.22 3.39 16.13
CA VAL A 157 -5.59 3.02 14.86
C VAL A 157 -5.95 3.99 13.75
N GLY A 158 -4.94 4.56 13.10
CA GLY A 158 -5.13 5.34 11.88
C GLY A 158 -5.17 4.43 10.64
N GLN A 159 -6.10 4.67 9.72
CA GLN A 159 -6.19 4.00 8.42
C GLN A 159 -6.02 5.02 7.30
N THR A 160 -4.99 4.88 6.46
CA THR A 160 -4.64 5.82 5.39
C THR A 160 -4.37 5.12 4.07
N SER A 161 -4.57 5.83 2.95
CA SER A 161 -4.20 5.38 1.60
C SER A 161 -4.05 6.55 0.62
N CYS A 162 -3.52 6.32 -0.56
CA CYS A 162 -3.67 7.17 -1.75
C CYS A 162 -3.14 8.60 -1.58
N ALA A 163 -1.83 8.73 -1.41
CA ALA A 163 -1.16 9.99 -1.10
C ALA A 163 -0.50 10.67 -2.32
N ASN A 164 -1.25 10.94 -3.40
CA ASN A 164 -0.70 11.57 -4.60
C ASN A 164 -0.07 12.94 -4.32
N TRP A 165 1.24 13.08 -4.60
CA TRP A 165 1.98 14.32 -4.37
C TRP A 165 1.40 15.53 -5.09
N GLN A 166 0.98 15.34 -6.34
CA GLN A 166 0.64 16.46 -7.22
C GLN A 166 -0.73 17.07 -6.96
N SER A 167 -1.62 16.31 -6.32
CA SER A 167 -3.03 16.68 -6.23
C SER A 167 -3.41 17.39 -4.94
N GLY A 168 -2.57 17.36 -3.90
CA GLY A 168 -2.88 18.02 -2.62
C GLY A 168 -1.70 18.12 -1.68
N TYR A 169 -1.95 18.66 -0.49
CA TYR A 169 -1.02 18.73 0.63
C TYR A 169 -1.28 17.58 1.61
N TYR A 170 -0.42 17.42 2.62
CA TYR A 170 -0.43 16.31 3.57
C TYR A 170 -0.95 16.67 4.97
N GLN A 171 -1.80 17.71 5.07
CA GLN A 171 -2.38 18.12 6.36
C GLN A 171 -3.19 17.00 7.05
N LEU A 172 -3.69 16.00 6.31
CA LEU A 172 -4.34 14.83 6.89
C LEU A 172 -3.35 13.92 7.64
N TYR A 173 -2.10 13.80 7.17
CA TYR A 173 -1.04 13.12 7.94
C TYR A 173 -0.68 13.88 9.21
N ALA A 174 -0.56 15.22 9.14
CA ALA A 174 -0.31 16.03 10.32
C ALA A 174 -1.47 15.96 11.34
N ASP A 175 -2.72 15.94 10.86
CA ASP A 175 -3.88 15.75 11.71
C ASP A 175 -3.90 14.38 12.38
N LEU A 176 -3.59 13.30 11.65
CA LEU A 176 -3.49 11.95 12.22
C LEU A 176 -2.37 11.87 13.27
N ALA A 177 -1.21 12.46 13.02
CA ALA A 177 -0.13 12.53 14.00
C ALA A 177 -0.58 13.23 15.30
N ALA A 178 -1.36 14.32 15.17
CA ALA A 178 -1.92 15.06 16.31
C ALA A 178 -3.03 14.30 17.07
N GLN A 179 -3.61 13.23 16.51
CA GLN A 179 -4.51 12.31 17.22
C GLN A 179 -3.77 11.31 18.12
N GLU A 180 -2.43 11.31 18.12
CA GLU A 180 -1.58 10.41 18.91
C GLU A 180 -1.97 8.93 18.78
N PRO A 181 -2.03 8.36 17.56
CA PRO A 181 -2.42 6.96 17.39
C PRO A 181 -1.46 6.01 18.09
N ASP A 182 -1.97 4.88 18.57
CA ASP A 182 -1.16 3.77 19.08
C ASP A 182 -0.44 3.03 17.93
N TYR A 183 -1.09 3.03 16.77
CA TYR A 183 -0.71 2.31 15.56
C TYR A 183 -1.37 2.92 14.34
N TRP A 184 -0.78 2.78 13.15
CA TRP A 184 -1.44 3.19 11.92
C TRP A 184 -1.15 2.26 10.75
N LEU A 185 -2.03 2.28 9.76
CA LEU A 185 -2.01 1.45 8.58
C LEU A 185 -1.90 2.33 7.33
N ALA A 186 -0.97 1.97 6.44
CA ALA A 186 -0.90 2.49 5.09
C ALA A 186 -1.34 1.40 4.11
N LEU A 187 -2.52 1.57 3.53
CA LEU A 187 -3.20 0.55 2.71
C LEU A 187 -2.86 0.66 1.23
N GLY A 188 -1.65 1.11 0.91
CA GLY A 188 -1.16 1.25 -0.45
C GLY A 188 -1.30 2.65 -1.01
N ASP A 189 -0.76 2.83 -2.23
CA ASP A 189 -0.64 4.14 -2.88
C ASP A 189 0.07 5.16 -1.99
N TYR A 190 1.04 4.69 -1.23
CA TYR A 190 1.89 5.54 -0.41
C TYR A 190 2.68 6.53 -1.27
N MET A 191 3.04 6.12 -2.49
CA MET A 191 3.60 6.98 -3.52
C MET A 191 3.02 6.60 -4.89
N TYR A 192 3.06 7.54 -5.84
CA TYR A 192 2.62 7.34 -7.22
C TYR A 192 3.82 7.38 -8.16
N GLU A 193 3.87 6.49 -9.14
CA GLU A 193 4.96 6.32 -10.09
C GLU A 193 5.07 7.45 -11.12
N TYR A 194 4.07 8.31 -11.21
CA TYR A 194 4.00 9.37 -12.20
C TYR A 194 5.01 10.49 -11.98
N GLY A 195 5.56 11.00 -13.08
CA GLY A 195 6.29 12.26 -13.09
C GLY A 195 5.35 13.48 -13.14
N ASN A 196 5.93 14.65 -13.39
CA ASN A 196 5.19 15.91 -13.38
C ASN A 196 3.97 15.88 -14.32
N LYS A 197 2.81 16.27 -13.80
CA LYS A 197 1.52 16.28 -14.51
C LYS A 197 1.00 14.90 -14.95
N GLY A 198 1.62 13.81 -14.51
CA GLY A 198 1.18 12.46 -14.91
C GLY A 198 -0.19 12.07 -14.35
N TYR A 199 -0.55 12.60 -13.17
CA TYR A 199 -1.84 12.36 -12.56
C TYR A 199 -2.31 13.60 -11.79
N LEU A 200 -3.23 14.34 -12.40
CA LEU A 200 -3.83 15.56 -11.84
C LEU A 200 -5.34 15.38 -11.70
N ARG A 201 -5.94 16.19 -10.83
CA ARG A 201 -7.41 16.35 -10.84
C ARG A 201 -7.86 16.82 -12.23
N PRO A 202 -8.94 16.31 -12.83
CA PRO A 202 -9.43 16.77 -14.13
C PRO A 202 -9.65 18.28 -14.22
N THR A 203 -9.98 18.93 -13.11
CA THR A 203 -10.13 20.39 -13.03
C THR A 203 -8.81 21.15 -12.86
N GLN A 204 -7.71 20.46 -12.63
CA GLN A 204 -6.38 21.07 -12.46
C GLN A 204 -5.65 21.18 -13.81
N THR A 205 -5.20 22.37 -14.15
CA THR A 205 -4.32 22.62 -15.29
C THR A 205 -2.84 22.57 -14.93
N LYS A 206 -2.53 22.57 -13.65
CA LYS A 206 -1.16 22.47 -13.09
C LYS A 206 -1.21 21.77 -11.72
N PRO A 207 -0.13 21.09 -11.32
CA PRO A 207 -0.07 20.40 -10.04
C PRO A 207 -0.12 21.38 -8.86
N THR A 208 -0.68 20.96 -7.73
CA THR A 208 -0.60 21.66 -6.44
C THR A 208 0.85 21.70 -5.96
N ARG A 209 1.57 20.59 -6.07
CA ARG A 209 3.00 20.43 -5.82
C ARG A 209 3.66 19.83 -7.05
N SER A 210 4.66 20.48 -7.62
CA SER A 210 5.37 19.98 -8.79
C SER A 210 6.29 18.81 -8.46
N ILE A 211 6.49 17.93 -9.44
CA ILE A 211 7.54 16.90 -9.44
C ILE A 211 8.64 17.39 -10.39
N PRO A 212 9.93 17.41 -9.99
CA PRO A 212 10.99 17.99 -10.81
C PRO A 212 11.39 17.17 -12.05
N TRP A 213 10.69 16.10 -12.38
CA TRP A 213 10.94 15.24 -13.54
C TRP A 213 9.66 14.82 -14.25
N GLU A 214 9.81 14.49 -15.52
CA GLU A 214 8.74 14.02 -16.39
C GLU A 214 8.78 12.49 -16.52
N GLY A 215 7.69 11.91 -17.01
CA GLY A 215 7.56 10.48 -17.30
C GLY A 215 7.37 9.61 -16.05
N GLU A 216 7.05 8.35 -16.28
CA GLU A 216 6.81 7.38 -15.22
C GLU A 216 8.09 6.75 -14.68
N THR A 217 7.96 6.15 -13.51
CA THR A 217 9.03 5.46 -12.81
C THR A 217 9.15 4.01 -13.28
N HIS A 218 10.32 3.60 -13.75
CA HIS A 218 10.57 2.25 -14.29
C HIS A 218 11.78 1.54 -13.67
N THR A 219 12.74 2.28 -13.14
CA THR A 219 13.99 1.73 -12.61
C THR A 219 14.10 1.91 -11.10
N ILE A 220 14.92 1.07 -10.45
CA ILE A 220 15.14 1.17 -9.00
C ILE A 220 15.59 2.59 -8.57
N TRP A 221 16.43 3.23 -9.36
CA TRP A 221 16.92 4.59 -9.08
C TRP A 221 15.79 5.63 -9.15
N GLN A 222 14.88 5.49 -10.13
CA GLN A 222 13.72 6.37 -10.25
C GLN A 222 12.74 6.14 -9.08
N TYR A 223 12.46 4.89 -8.70
CA TYR A 223 11.63 4.58 -7.52
C TYR A 223 12.24 5.14 -6.24
N ARG A 224 13.56 4.98 -6.02
CA ARG A 224 14.25 5.56 -4.86
C ARG A 224 14.09 7.07 -4.75
N ARG A 225 14.22 7.77 -5.89
CA ARG A 225 14.00 9.21 -5.99
C ARG A 225 12.55 9.58 -5.74
N GLN A 226 11.61 8.80 -6.28
CA GLN A 226 10.17 9.00 -6.07
C GLN A 226 9.82 8.87 -4.58
N TYR A 227 10.25 7.80 -3.92
CA TYR A 227 10.11 7.67 -2.47
C TYR A 227 10.80 8.81 -1.71
N GLY A 228 11.97 9.27 -2.17
CA GLY A 228 12.66 10.42 -1.59
C GLY A 228 11.82 11.70 -1.60
N LEU A 229 11.06 11.92 -2.67
CA LEU A 229 10.13 13.06 -2.75
C LEU A 229 9.01 12.94 -1.71
N TYR A 230 8.32 11.80 -1.67
CA TYR A 230 7.17 11.59 -0.77
C TYR A 230 7.58 11.60 0.70
N ARG A 231 8.63 10.86 1.06
CA ARG A 231 9.15 10.81 2.42
C ARG A 231 9.84 12.10 2.88
N GLY A 232 10.18 12.99 1.93
CA GLY A 232 10.68 14.33 2.23
C GLY A 232 9.61 15.29 2.80
N ALA A 233 8.33 14.93 2.79
CA ALA A 233 7.26 15.74 3.37
C ALA A 233 7.28 15.66 4.90
N GLN A 234 7.32 16.82 5.56
CA GLN A 234 7.43 16.91 7.03
C GLN A 234 6.24 16.27 7.73
N GLU A 235 5.03 16.50 7.23
CA GLU A 235 3.80 15.96 7.82
C GLU A 235 3.78 14.42 7.84
N LEU A 236 4.36 13.80 6.82
CA LEU A 236 4.51 12.34 6.75
C LEU A 236 5.62 11.85 7.67
N GLN A 237 6.75 12.58 7.78
CA GLN A 237 7.81 12.27 8.73
C GLN A 237 7.33 12.37 10.17
N ASP A 238 6.53 13.38 10.50
CA ASP A 238 5.96 13.58 11.83
C ASP A 238 5.05 12.41 12.22
N LEU A 239 4.20 11.92 11.30
CA LEU A 239 3.37 10.74 11.53
C LEU A 239 4.22 9.46 11.74
N HIS A 240 5.23 9.25 10.90
CA HIS A 240 6.15 8.12 11.08
C HIS A 240 6.93 8.16 12.40
N ALA A 241 7.27 9.35 12.85
CA ALA A 241 7.93 9.55 14.14
C ALA A 241 7.00 9.41 15.35
N ALA A 242 5.67 9.53 15.15
CA ALA A 242 4.70 9.52 16.25
C ALA A 242 4.32 8.11 16.73
N ALA A 243 4.24 7.10 15.83
CA ALA A 243 3.75 5.77 16.17
C ALA A 243 4.27 4.69 15.19
N PRO A 244 4.32 3.41 15.63
CA PRO A 244 4.59 2.31 14.71
C PRO A 244 3.46 2.12 13.70
N TYR A 245 3.80 1.55 12.53
CA TYR A 245 2.82 1.30 11.49
C TYR A 245 3.01 -0.04 10.80
N SER A 246 1.98 -0.46 10.05
CA SER A 246 2.14 -1.49 9.04
C SER A 246 1.68 -0.98 7.68
N VAL A 247 2.32 -1.49 6.64
CA VAL A 247 2.09 -1.06 5.26
C VAL A 247 1.88 -2.25 4.36
N ILE A 248 1.00 -2.09 3.39
CA ILE A 248 0.89 -2.91 2.19
C ILE A 248 1.08 -2.01 0.98
N TRP A 249 1.50 -2.57 -0.15
CA TRP A 249 1.43 -1.84 -1.41
C TRP A 249 0.04 -1.93 -2.02
N ASP A 250 -0.25 -0.99 -2.91
CA ASP A 250 -1.29 -1.14 -3.92
C ASP A 250 -0.63 -1.14 -5.32
N ASP A 251 -1.26 -0.61 -6.33
CA ASP A 251 -0.74 -0.65 -7.70
C ASP A 251 0.32 0.42 -7.95
N HIS A 252 0.16 1.62 -7.44
CA HIS A 252 1.05 2.74 -7.73
C HIS A 252 2.46 2.61 -7.15
N GLU A 253 2.71 1.69 -6.22
CA GLU A 253 4.07 1.31 -5.83
C GLU A 253 4.83 0.60 -6.97
N VAL A 254 4.12 0.20 -8.03
CA VAL A 254 4.69 -0.43 -9.24
C VAL A 254 4.17 0.26 -10.49
N ASP A 255 2.87 0.17 -10.78
CA ASP A 255 2.26 0.57 -12.05
C ASP A 255 0.73 0.47 -11.95
N ASN A 256 0.02 1.57 -12.28
CA ASN A 256 -1.43 1.67 -12.18
C ASN A 256 -2.16 0.40 -12.66
N ASN A 257 -3.06 -0.12 -11.85
CA ASN A 257 -3.92 -1.28 -12.09
C ASN A 257 -3.16 -2.58 -12.47
N PHE A 258 -1.91 -2.76 -12.03
CA PHE A 258 -1.17 -3.96 -12.38
C PHE A 258 -1.78 -5.25 -11.78
N THR A 259 -1.64 -6.35 -12.52
CA THR A 259 -1.94 -7.70 -12.05
C THR A 259 -0.66 -8.51 -11.88
N ALA A 260 -0.77 -9.75 -11.44
CA ALA A 260 0.40 -10.62 -11.25
C ALA A 260 1.40 -10.59 -12.41
N SER A 261 0.93 -10.47 -13.64
CA SER A 261 1.75 -10.64 -14.84
C SER A 261 1.66 -9.53 -15.88
N LYS A 262 0.81 -8.53 -15.66
CA LYS A 262 0.55 -7.48 -16.64
C LYS A 262 0.65 -6.10 -15.98
N SER A 263 1.23 -5.16 -16.72
CA SER A 263 1.06 -3.73 -16.51
C SER A 263 -0.40 -3.34 -16.81
N GLY A 264 -0.95 -2.43 -16.03
CA GLY A 264 -2.30 -1.89 -16.27
C GLY A 264 -2.27 -0.50 -16.90
N GLY A 265 -1.38 0.38 -16.43
CA GLY A 265 -1.39 1.80 -16.76
C GLY A 265 -0.64 2.19 -18.03
N ASP A 266 0.59 1.73 -18.19
CA ASP A 266 1.46 2.16 -19.31
C ASP A 266 1.24 1.38 -20.61
N GLY A 267 0.30 0.43 -20.62
CA GLY A 267 0.06 -0.44 -21.78
C GLY A 267 1.24 -1.34 -22.12
N GLN A 268 2.17 -1.55 -21.19
CA GLN A 268 3.36 -2.36 -21.39
C GLN A 268 3.01 -3.82 -21.66
N LYS A 269 2.96 -4.20 -22.94
CA LYS A 269 2.66 -5.56 -23.38
C LYS A 269 3.86 -6.51 -23.22
N ASP A 270 5.07 -5.98 -23.05
CA ASP A 270 6.28 -6.76 -22.83
C ASP A 270 6.38 -7.21 -21.37
N ARG A 271 5.98 -8.44 -21.10
CA ARG A 271 6.02 -9.05 -19.75
C ARG A 271 7.42 -9.03 -19.12
N VAL A 272 8.49 -9.11 -19.91
CA VAL A 272 9.86 -9.07 -19.37
C VAL A 272 10.20 -7.69 -18.84
N LYS A 273 9.79 -6.64 -19.56
CA LYS A 273 9.98 -5.26 -19.09
C LYS A 273 9.13 -4.99 -17.86
N PHE A 274 7.87 -5.42 -17.85
CA PHE A 274 7.01 -5.29 -16.69
C PHE A 274 7.60 -5.99 -15.45
N TYR A 275 8.08 -7.22 -15.57
CA TYR A 275 8.70 -7.92 -14.43
C TYR A 275 9.95 -7.21 -13.91
N LYS A 276 10.73 -6.53 -14.76
CA LYS A 276 11.87 -5.72 -14.31
C LYS A 276 11.41 -4.48 -13.56
N ARG A 277 10.35 -3.80 -14.04
CA ARG A 277 9.72 -2.66 -13.36
C ARG A 277 9.18 -3.09 -12.00
N ARG A 278 8.38 -4.15 -11.95
CA ARG A 278 7.80 -4.69 -10.71
C ARG A 278 8.87 -5.06 -9.68
N ALA A 279 9.94 -5.72 -10.11
CA ALA A 279 11.05 -6.06 -9.22
C ALA A 279 11.78 -4.82 -8.66
N ALA A 280 11.85 -3.75 -9.43
CA ALA A 280 12.39 -2.47 -8.96
C ALA A 280 11.45 -1.80 -7.95
N GLY A 281 10.14 -1.78 -8.21
CA GLY A 281 9.12 -1.27 -7.29
C GLY A 281 9.13 -2.03 -5.96
N PHE A 282 9.14 -3.37 -6.00
CA PHE A 282 9.18 -4.21 -4.81
C PHE A 282 10.43 -3.97 -3.95
N GLN A 283 11.61 -3.86 -4.58
CA GLN A 283 12.83 -3.52 -3.84
C GLN A 283 12.73 -2.14 -3.21
N ALA A 284 12.29 -1.12 -3.95
CA ALA A 284 12.15 0.24 -3.45
C ALA A 284 11.11 0.33 -2.33
N PHE A 285 10.03 -0.43 -2.40
CA PHE A 285 9.05 -0.55 -1.31
C PHE A 285 9.73 -1.03 -0.03
N TRP A 286 10.46 -2.15 -0.09
CA TRP A 286 11.17 -2.66 1.07
C TRP A 286 12.18 -1.63 1.60
N GLU A 287 12.95 -0.99 0.73
CA GLU A 287 13.97 0.00 1.10
C GLU A 287 13.41 1.21 1.85
N ASN A 288 12.12 1.53 1.68
CA ASN A 288 11.52 2.76 2.20
C ASN A 288 10.47 2.54 3.30
N HIS A 289 10.30 1.30 3.78
CA HIS A 289 9.32 1.00 4.82
C HIS A 289 9.90 0.19 5.97
N ALA A 290 9.51 0.51 7.22
CA ALA A 290 9.82 -0.28 8.40
C ALA A 290 8.95 -1.54 8.44
N ILE A 291 9.32 -2.55 7.67
CA ILE A 291 8.51 -3.76 7.47
C ILE A 291 9.27 -5.01 7.93
N ARG A 292 8.55 -5.92 8.62
CA ARG A 292 9.11 -7.19 9.13
C ARG A 292 9.11 -8.26 8.05
N ILE A 293 9.86 -8.03 7.01
CA ILE A 293 10.11 -8.98 5.92
C ILE A 293 11.62 -9.19 5.83
N PRO A 294 12.11 -10.43 5.70
CA PRO A 294 13.53 -10.66 5.48
C PRO A 294 14.06 -9.83 4.34
N THR A 295 15.31 -9.37 4.45
CA THR A 295 15.98 -8.62 3.38
C THR A 295 15.84 -9.39 2.07
N PRO A 296 15.17 -8.85 1.06
CA PRO A 296 14.98 -9.55 -0.21
C PRO A 296 16.30 -9.60 -1.01
N ASP A 297 16.41 -10.55 -1.91
CA ASP A 297 17.41 -10.46 -2.97
C ASP A 297 17.22 -9.15 -3.75
N PRO A 298 18.30 -8.52 -4.25
CA PRO A 298 18.16 -7.32 -5.07
C PRO A 298 17.22 -7.57 -6.27
N ARG A 299 16.25 -6.70 -6.43
CA ARG A 299 15.19 -6.78 -7.45
C ARG A 299 14.41 -8.10 -7.39
N PRO A 300 13.68 -8.36 -6.30
CA PRO A 300 12.99 -9.63 -6.06
C PRO A 300 11.87 -9.84 -7.08
N LYS A 301 11.72 -11.06 -7.55
CA LYS A 301 10.61 -11.42 -8.44
C LYS A 301 9.26 -11.47 -7.72
N ARG A 302 9.30 -11.80 -6.45
CA ARG A 302 8.14 -11.85 -5.54
C ARG A 302 8.61 -11.50 -4.14
N MET A 303 7.72 -10.88 -3.37
CA MET A 303 7.95 -10.56 -1.97
C MET A 303 6.67 -10.82 -1.19
N LYS A 304 6.69 -11.72 -0.22
CA LYS A 304 5.51 -12.02 0.59
C LYS A 304 5.30 -10.90 1.59
N ILE A 305 4.30 -10.04 1.35
CA ILE A 305 3.95 -8.95 2.27
C ILE A 305 2.73 -9.25 3.13
N TYR A 306 1.90 -10.23 2.77
CA TYR A 306 0.75 -10.60 3.60
C TYR A 306 1.20 -11.26 4.90
N ARG A 307 0.70 -10.74 6.00
CA ARG A 307 1.10 -11.06 7.37
C ARG A 307 0.03 -10.67 8.37
N GLU A 308 0.26 -10.95 9.66
CA GLU A 308 -0.63 -10.52 10.73
C GLU A 308 0.13 -9.67 11.79
N VAL A 309 -0.61 -8.77 12.44
CA VAL A 309 -0.18 -8.01 13.61
C VAL A 309 -1.29 -8.10 14.65
N THR A 310 -0.95 -8.59 15.85
CA THR A 310 -1.93 -8.85 16.90
C THR A 310 -1.70 -7.94 18.11
N TRP A 311 -2.77 -7.34 18.62
CA TRP A 311 -2.80 -6.47 19.79
C TRP A 311 -3.52 -7.17 20.94
N GLY A 312 -2.82 -8.05 21.65
CA GLY A 312 -3.35 -8.86 22.75
C GLY A 312 -4.55 -9.69 22.32
N THR A 313 -5.63 -9.67 23.12
CA THR A 313 -6.91 -10.29 22.78
C THR A 313 -7.88 -9.32 22.11
N LEU A 314 -7.52 -8.04 21.95
CA LEU A 314 -8.43 -7.03 21.45
C LEU A 314 -8.57 -7.08 19.94
N ALA A 315 -7.45 -7.04 19.19
CA ALA A 315 -7.51 -6.90 17.74
C ALA A 315 -6.41 -7.69 17.03
N THR A 316 -6.74 -8.28 15.89
CA THR A 316 -5.78 -8.83 14.91
C THR A 316 -6.00 -8.16 13.56
N PHE A 317 -4.91 -7.67 12.96
CA PHE A 317 -4.87 -7.08 11.63
C PHE A 317 -4.23 -8.06 10.66
N LEU A 318 -5.00 -8.54 9.68
CA LEU A 318 -4.56 -9.40 8.60
C LEU A 318 -4.24 -8.53 7.39
N MET A 319 -2.96 -8.25 7.18
CA MET A 319 -2.46 -7.44 6.06
C MET A 319 -2.46 -8.26 4.79
N LEU A 320 -3.18 -7.85 3.76
CA LEU A 320 -3.37 -8.62 2.52
C LEU A 320 -2.60 -8.00 1.33
N ASP A 321 -2.43 -8.80 0.29
CA ASP A 321 -1.81 -8.42 -0.99
C ASP A 321 -2.75 -8.79 -2.14
N GLY A 322 -3.53 -7.85 -2.58
CA GLY A 322 -4.50 -7.97 -3.67
C GLY A 322 -3.91 -7.72 -5.06
N ARG A 323 -2.59 -7.48 -5.21
CA ARG A 323 -2.00 -7.08 -6.49
C ARG A 323 -1.08 -8.13 -7.11
N GLN A 324 -0.06 -8.61 -6.40
CA GLN A 324 0.97 -9.45 -7.03
C GLN A 324 0.52 -10.88 -7.35
N TYR A 325 -0.60 -11.32 -6.79
CA TYR A 325 -1.09 -12.70 -6.95
C TYR A 325 -2.40 -12.80 -7.71
N ARG A 326 -3.08 -11.67 -7.95
CA ARG A 326 -4.41 -11.67 -8.57
C ARG A 326 -4.37 -12.13 -10.02
N SER A 327 -5.48 -12.71 -10.46
CA SER A 327 -5.74 -12.99 -11.87
C SER A 327 -5.75 -11.70 -12.69
N ASP A 328 -5.57 -11.81 -14.00
CA ASP A 328 -5.81 -10.68 -14.89
C ASP A 328 -7.27 -10.22 -14.76
N GLN A 329 -7.51 -8.93 -14.90
CA GLN A 329 -8.86 -8.34 -14.84
C GLN A 329 -9.79 -8.98 -15.89
N PRO A 330 -11.10 -9.10 -15.60
CA PRO A 330 -12.06 -9.67 -16.55
C PRO A 330 -12.10 -8.87 -17.86
N GLY A 331 -12.40 -9.56 -18.96
CA GLY A 331 -12.62 -8.89 -20.25
C GLY A 331 -11.35 -8.36 -20.95
N ASP A 332 -10.13 -8.66 -20.45
CA ASP A 332 -8.86 -8.13 -21.00
C ASP A 332 -8.85 -6.60 -21.14
N ASN A 333 -9.49 -5.87 -20.20
CA ASN A 333 -9.69 -4.42 -20.26
C ASN A 333 -10.35 -3.94 -21.58
N THR A 334 -11.17 -4.80 -22.22
CA THR A 334 -11.90 -4.42 -23.41
C THR A 334 -13.17 -3.68 -22.99
N PRO A 335 -13.30 -2.37 -23.15
CA PRO A 335 -14.55 -1.66 -22.89
C PRO A 335 -15.66 -2.23 -23.76
N ASN A 336 -16.90 -2.26 -23.25
CA ASN A 336 -18.12 -2.53 -23.99
C ASN A 336 -18.43 -4.00 -24.38
N ASP A 337 -17.85 -5.00 -23.71
CA ASP A 337 -18.28 -6.39 -23.84
C ASP A 337 -18.70 -6.98 -22.48
N PHE A 338 -19.89 -6.57 -22.04
CA PHE A 338 -20.45 -6.98 -20.74
C PHE A 338 -20.51 -8.51 -20.58
N GLY A 339 -20.91 -9.24 -21.63
CA GLY A 339 -20.95 -10.70 -21.56
C GLY A 339 -19.58 -11.36 -21.36
N LYS A 340 -18.53 -10.76 -21.90
CA LYS A 340 -17.16 -11.21 -21.69
C LYS A 340 -16.68 -10.92 -20.26
N TRP A 341 -17.07 -9.77 -19.73
CA TRP A 341 -16.74 -9.38 -18.36
C TRP A 341 -17.41 -10.26 -17.33
N VAL A 342 -18.73 -10.44 -17.39
CA VAL A 342 -19.47 -11.32 -16.48
C VAL A 342 -18.86 -12.70 -16.48
N LYS A 343 -18.55 -13.27 -17.63
CA LYS A 343 -17.88 -14.57 -17.72
C LYS A 343 -16.52 -14.62 -17.00
N GLY A 344 -15.77 -13.53 -17.01
CA GLY A 344 -14.50 -13.43 -16.28
C GLY A 344 -14.68 -13.23 -14.78
N MET A 345 -15.67 -12.41 -14.38
CA MET A 345 -15.98 -12.12 -12.97
C MET A 345 -16.40 -13.36 -12.19
N VAL A 346 -17.17 -14.24 -12.80
CA VAL A 346 -17.66 -15.48 -12.20
C VAL A 346 -16.78 -16.70 -12.47
N ASP A 347 -15.66 -16.56 -13.16
CA ASP A 347 -14.73 -17.69 -13.36
C ASP A 347 -14.24 -18.20 -11.99
N PRO A 348 -14.55 -19.45 -11.61
CA PRO A 348 -14.17 -19.98 -10.30
C PRO A 348 -12.66 -20.06 -10.08
N ARG A 349 -11.88 -19.91 -11.15
CA ARG A 349 -10.40 -19.86 -11.08
C ARG A 349 -9.87 -18.44 -10.88
N ALA A 350 -10.71 -17.41 -11.09
CA ALA A 350 -10.33 -16.04 -10.83
C ALA A 350 -10.07 -15.84 -9.34
N THR A 351 -9.01 -15.11 -9.03
CA THR A 351 -8.57 -14.89 -7.65
C THR A 351 -8.04 -13.47 -7.47
N MET A 352 -8.38 -12.84 -6.37
CA MET A 352 -7.80 -11.57 -5.94
C MET A 352 -6.49 -11.79 -5.16
N LEU A 353 -6.43 -12.80 -4.31
CA LEU A 353 -5.34 -13.02 -3.36
C LEU A 353 -4.37 -14.14 -3.79
N GLY A 354 -4.76 -14.94 -4.78
CA GLY A 354 -4.06 -16.17 -5.15
C GLY A 354 -4.27 -17.31 -4.14
N PRO A 355 -4.20 -18.58 -4.58
CA PRO A 355 -4.65 -19.72 -3.79
C PRO A 355 -3.89 -19.92 -2.48
N LYS A 356 -2.61 -19.54 -2.41
CA LYS A 356 -1.82 -19.68 -1.17
C LYS A 356 -2.20 -18.66 -0.11
N GLN A 357 -2.50 -17.44 -0.51
CA GLN A 357 -2.93 -16.41 0.42
C GLN A 357 -4.40 -16.61 0.81
N GLU A 358 -5.27 -17.05 -0.12
CA GLU A 358 -6.64 -17.41 0.20
C GLU A 358 -6.68 -18.52 1.27
N ALA A 359 -5.87 -19.59 1.13
CA ALA A 359 -5.76 -20.63 2.14
C ALA A 359 -5.23 -20.10 3.48
N TRP A 360 -4.16 -19.29 3.46
CA TRP A 360 -3.61 -18.66 4.66
C TRP A 360 -4.65 -17.77 5.36
N LEU A 361 -5.40 -16.98 4.59
CA LEU A 361 -6.45 -16.12 5.15
C LEU A 361 -7.56 -16.96 5.79
N GLY A 362 -8.01 -18.01 5.13
CA GLY A 362 -9.00 -18.95 5.67
C GLY A 362 -8.55 -19.56 7.00
N ASP A 363 -7.30 -20.02 7.09
CA ASP A 363 -6.72 -20.54 8.34
C ASP A 363 -6.70 -19.45 9.43
N ARG A 364 -6.26 -18.22 9.11
CA ARG A 364 -6.21 -17.12 10.09
C ARG A 364 -7.60 -16.70 10.58
N LEU A 365 -8.60 -16.67 9.69
CA LEU A 365 -9.98 -16.37 10.06
C LEU A 365 -10.56 -17.45 10.98
N ALA A 366 -10.33 -18.72 10.66
CA ALA A 366 -10.81 -19.85 11.47
C ALA A 366 -10.14 -19.92 12.85
N ASP A 367 -8.84 -19.58 12.93
CA ASP A 367 -8.04 -19.66 14.15
C ASP A 367 -8.11 -18.36 14.99
N SER A 368 -8.79 -17.30 14.52
CA SER A 368 -8.81 -16.01 15.22
C SER A 368 -9.52 -16.11 16.57
N THR A 369 -8.78 -15.75 17.62
CA THR A 369 -9.30 -15.64 19.00
C THR A 369 -9.46 -14.20 19.47
N SER A 370 -9.07 -13.24 18.65
CA SER A 370 -9.19 -11.82 18.97
C SER A 370 -10.66 -11.38 19.00
N LYS A 371 -10.92 -10.33 19.79
CA LYS A 371 -12.24 -9.70 19.87
C LYS A 371 -12.67 -9.12 18.53
N TRP A 372 -11.71 -8.49 17.80
CA TRP A 372 -11.88 -7.90 16.49
C TRP A 372 -10.90 -8.50 15.49
N THR A 373 -11.36 -8.81 14.29
CA THR A 373 -10.52 -9.31 13.20
C THR A 373 -10.62 -8.35 12.02
N PHE A 374 -9.54 -7.59 11.79
CA PHE A 374 -9.44 -6.63 10.71
C PHE A 374 -8.72 -7.25 9.51
N MET A 375 -9.34 -7.18 8.34
CA MET A 375 -8.73 -7.53 7.05
C MET A 375 -8.31 -6.24 6.34
N ALA A 376 -7.03 -5.90 6.44
CA ALA A 376 -6.47 -4.69 5.84
C ALA A 376 -6.00 -4.99 4.41
N GLN A 377 -6.65 -4.39 3.42
CA GLN A 377 -6.46 -4.70 2.02
C GLN A 377 -6.62 -3.45 1.13
N GLN A 378 -6.45 -3.59 -0.19
CA GLN A 378 -6.34 -2.46 -1.10
C GLN A 378 -7.71 -1.96 -1.55
N THR A 379 -8.48 -2.79 -2.25
CA THR A 379 -9.62 -2.37 -3.08
C THR A 379 -10.96 -2.74 -2.46
N VAL A 380 -12.03 -2.01 -2.79
CA VAL A 380 -13.37 -2.21 -2.21
C VAL A 380 -13.89 -3.62 -2.48
N VAL A 381 -14.43 -4.26 -1.41
CA VAL A 381 -15.06 -5.59 -1.44
C VAL A 381 -16.53 -5.48 -1.76
N SER A 382 -17.21 -4.51 -1.15
CA SER A 382 -18.64 -4.28 -1.35
C SER A 382 -18.97 -3.91 -2.78
N ASP A 383 -20.09 -4.39 -3.30
CA ASP A 383 -20.54 -4.09 -4.66
C ASP A 383 -20.89 -2.60 -4.79
N ILE A 384 -20.26 -1.94 -5.77
CA ILE A 384 -20.54 -0.54 -6.14
C ILE A 384 -20.85 -0.49 -7.63
N ASN A 385 -22.10 -0.70 -7.97
CA ASN A 385 -22.56 -0.61 -9.35
C ASN A 385 -23.13 0.78 -9.67
N GLY A 386 -22.36 1.63 -10.33
CA GLY A 386 -22.79 2.97 -10.72
C GLY A 386 -24.03 3.00 -11.62
N SER A 387 -24.35 1.92 -12.33
CA SER A 387 -25.59 1.80 -13.12
C SER A 387 -26.84 1.83 -12.23
N VAL A 388 -26.77 1.39 -10.99
CA VAL A 388 -27.87 1.47 -9.99
C VAL A 388 -28.27 2.92 -9.76
N GLY A 389 -27.31 3.79 -9.60
CA GLY A 389 -27.54 5.23 -9.41
C GLY A 389 -28.25 5.88 -10.59
N LEU A 390 -27.82 5.56 -11.79
CA LEU A 390 -28.41 6.11 -13.03
C LEU A 390 -29.74 5.47 -13.40
N GLY A 391 -30.04 4.27 -12.87
CA GLY A 391 -31.26 3.53 -13.19
C GLY A 391 -31.30 2.97 -14.63
N VAL A 392 -30.15 2.94 -15.30
CA VAL A 392 -29.98 2.39 -16.64
C VAL A 392 -28.64 1.66 -16.73
N PRO A 393 -28.55 0.58 -17.52
CA PRO A 393 -27.28 -0.09 -17.75
C PRO A 393 -26.29 0.86 -18.45
N VAL A 394 -25.14 1.06 -17.85
CA VAL A 394 -24.03 1.82 -18.45
C VAL A 394 -22.78 0.98 -18.33
N ASP A 395 -22.21 0.60 -19.47
CA ASP A 395 -20.94 -0.10 -19.51
C ASP A 395 -19.85 0.75 -18.86
N GLY A 396 -18.98 0.11 -18.04
CA GLY A 396 -17.85 0.78 -17.41
C GLY A 396 -18.14 1.47 -16.08
N LEU A 397 -19.32 1.30 -15.48
CA LEU A 397 -19.63 1.79 -14.13
C LEU A 397 -19.39 0.73 -13.02
N TYR A 398 -18.84 -0.42 -13.36
CA TYR A 398 -18.22 -1.36 -12.42
C TYR A 398 -16.73 -1.07 -12.30
N ASN A 399 -16.19 -1.18 -11.10
CA ASN A 399 -14.75 -1.13 -10.90
C ASN A 399 -14.14 -2.54 -11.02
N TYR A 400 -13.76 -2.94 -12.25
CA TYR A 400 -13.15 -4.26 -12.50
C TYR A 400 -11.79 -4.45 -11.86
N ASP A 401 -11.18 -3.38 -11.35
CA ASP A 401 -9.93 -3.42 -10.63
C ASP A 401 -10.10 -3.77 -9.15
N SER A 402 -11.32 -3.64 -8.63
CA SER A 402 -11.75 -4.04 -7.29
C SER A 402 -12.30 -5.48 -7.27
N TRP A 403 -12.86 -5.89 -6.12
CA TRP A 403 -13.51 -7.20 -5.97
C TRP A 403 -14.74 -7.35 -6.87
N ASP A 404 -15.31 -6.26 -7.40
CA ASP A 404 -16.36 -6.31 -8.43
C ASP A 404 -15.90 -6.98 -9.72
N GLY A 405 -14.59 -7.01 -9.99
CA GLY A 405 -14.00 -7.79 -11.07
C GLY A 405 -13.79 -9.28 -10.76
N TYR A 406 -14.01 -9.74 -9.51
CA TYR A 406 -13.58 -11.06 -9.03
C TYR A 406 -14.65 -11.72 -8.14
N TRP A 407 -15.90 -11.80 -8.61
CA TRP A 407 -17.03 -12.26 -7.81
C TRP A 407 -16.82 -13.64 -7.21
N ALA A 408 -16.33 -14.61 -7.98
CA ALA A 408 -16.03 -15.94 -7.44
C ALA A 408 -14.98 -15.90 -6.28
N ALA A 409 -14.06 -14.95 -6.29
CA ALA A 409 -13.12 -14.74 -5.19
C ALA A 409 -13.78 -14.02 -4.01
N ARG A 410 -14.68 -13.08 -4.27
CA ARG A 410 -15.50 -12.40 -3.23
C ARG A 410 -16.39 -13.40 -2.50
N ASP A 411 -17.05 -14.30 -3.22
CA ASP A 411 -17.87 -15.36 -2.61
C ASP A 411 -17.05 -16.31 -1.72
N ARG A 412 -15.81 -16.61 -2.14
CA ARG A 412 -14.89 -17.41 -1.30
C ARG A 412 -14.48 -16.64 -0.04
N LEU A 413 -14.27 -15.33 -0.12
CA LEU A 413 -13.99 -14.50 1.05
C LEU A 413 -15.19 -14.47 2.00
N ALA A 414 -16.41 -14.21 1.51
CA ALA A 414 -17.64 -14.23 2.28
C ALA A 414 -17.86 -15.61 2.96
N SER A 415 -17.60 -16.68 2.21
CA SER A 415 -17.65 -18.05 2.74
C SER A 415 -16.63 -18.29 3.85
N ALA A 416 -15.38 -17.78 3.69
CA ALA A 416 -14.33 -17.93 4.71
C ALA A 416 -14.67 -17.17 6.00
N ILE A 417 -15.24 -15.98 5.90
CA ILE A 417 -15.71 -15.19 7.06
C ILE A 417 -16.82 -15.96 7.79
N THR A 418 -17.83 -16.43 7.06
CA THR A 418 -19.00 -17.11 7.63
C THR A 418 -18.64 -18.47 8.23
N GLN A 419 -17.88 -19.30 7.51
CA GLN A 419 -17.47 -20.63 7.97
C GLN A 419 -16.46 -20.57 9.11
N GLY A 420 -15.59 -19.58 9.11
CA GLY A 420 -14.64 -19.31 10.19
C GLY A 420 -15.31 -18.84 11.47
N GLN A 421 -16.60 -18.50 11.44
CA GLN A 421 -17.33 -17.90 12.57
C GLN A 421 -16.55 -16.73 13.18
N VAL A 422 -15.99 -15.91 12.29
CA VAL A 422 -15.08 -14.83 12.67
C VAL A 422 -15.80 -13.84 13.57
N ARG A 423 -15.18 -13.52 14.70
CA ARG A 423 -15.75 -12.57 15.63
C ARG A 423 -15.49 -11.15 15.16
N ASN A 424 -16.54 -10.34 15.07
CA ASN A 424 -16.51 -8.93 14.69
C ASN A 424 -15.54 -8.66 13.49
N PRO A 425 -15.79 -9.25 12.32
CA PRO A 425 -14.94 -9.04 11.15
C PRO A 425 -15.15 -7.64 10.59
N VAL A 426 -14.05 -6.96 10.30
CA VAL A 426 -14.01 -5.63 9.70
C VAL A 426 -13.04 -5.62 8.53
N ILE A 427 -13.42 -5.05 7.41
CA ILE A 427 -12.55 -4.87 6.24
C ILE A 427 -12.09 -3.40 6.18
N LEU A 428 -10.79 -3.20 6.05
CA LEU A 428 -10.17 -1.88 5.91
C LEU A 428 -9.64 -1.74 4.48
N THR A 429 -10.07 -0.71 3.77
CA THR A 429 -9.91 -0.57 2.32
C THR A 429 -9.30 0.79 1.95
N GLY A 430 -8.50 0.84 0.88
CA GLY A 430 -7.94 2.02 0.24
C GLY A 430 -8.49 2.23 -1.19
N ASP A 431 -7.62 2.59 -2.14
CA ASP A 431 -7.80 2.65 -3.60
C ASP A 431 -8.91 3.59 -4.12
N PHE A 432 -10.09 3.56 -3.55
CA PHE A 432 -11.30 4.16 -4.11
C PHE A 432 -11.39 5.69 -3.97
N HIS A 433 -10.48 6.30 -3.24
CA HIS A 433 -10.36 7.75 -3.05
C HIS A 433 -11.59 8.45 -2.46
N CYS A 434 -12.53 7.71 -1.85
CA CYS A 434 -13.72 8.23 -1.19
C CYS A 434 -13.85 7.67 0.21
N ASN A 435 -14.48 8.44 1.10
CA ASN A 435 -14.76 8.00 2.46
C ASN A 435 -16.10 7.25 2.48
N LEU A 436 -16.05 5.92 2.64
CA LEU A 436 -17.24 5.08 2.53
C LEU A 436 -17.31 4.07 3.69
N ALA A 437 -18.52 3.74 4.10
CA ALA A 437 -18.77 2.64 5.00
C ALA A 437 -19.92 1.76 4.47
N PHE A 438 -19.70 0.45 4.50
CA PHE A 438 -20.62 -0.54 3.96
C PHE A 438 -20.86 -1.68 4.94
N ASP A 439 -22.05 -2.25 4.85
CA ASP A 439 -22.29 -3.62 5.26
C ASP A 439 -21.77 -4.58 4.19
N VAL A 440 -20.88 -5.48 4.56
CA VAL A 440 -20.42 -6.57 3.68
C VAL A 440 -21.42 -7.70 3.77
N LEU A 441 -22.05 -8.03 2.65
CA LEU A 441 -23.12 -9.02 2.62
C LEU A 441 -22.61 -10.46 2.44
N ALA A 442 -23.40 -11.43 2.89
CA ALA A 442 -23.12 -12.84 2.65
C ALA A 442 -23.24 -13.22 1.17
N GLU A 443 -24.12 -12.57 0.45
CA GLU A 443 -24.40 -12.77 -0.97
C GLU A 443 -24.75 -11.43 -1.63
N TRP A 444 -24.36 -11.26 -2.89
CA TRP A 444 -24.58 -10.06 -3.70
C TRP A 444 -25.49 -10.37 -4.89
N PRO A 445 -26.17 -9.37 -5.50
CA PRO A 445 -26.93 -9.60 -6.72
C PRO A 445 -25.98 -9.97 -7.87
N ASP A 446 -25.98 -11.24 -8.27
CA ASP A 446 -25.20 -11.73 -9.41
C ASP A 446 -25.98 -11.49 -10.72
N PRO A 447 -25.46 -10.71 -11.69
CA PRO A 447 -26.11 -10.53 -13.00
C PRO A 447 -26.46 -11.81 -13.75
N GLN A 448 -25.82 -12.95 -13.43
CA GLN A 448 -26.19 -14.24 -14.02
C GLN A 448 -27.54 -14.76 -13.53
N ASP A 449 -27.99 -14.33 -12.37
CA ASP A 449 -29.28 -14.73 -11.80
C ASP A 449 -30.46 -13.99 -12.41
N PHE A 450 -30.16 -12.98 -13.24
CA PHE A 450 -31.16 -12.12 -13.87
C PHE A 450 -31.12 -12.22 -15.40
N GLY A 451 -32.29 -12.10 -16.02
CA GLY A 451 -32.41 -12.12 -17.49
C GLY A 451 -31.81 -10.91 -18.19
N SER A 452 -31.56 -9.83 -17.45
CA SER A 452 -31.00 -8.57 -17.96
C SER A 452 -30.33 -7.75 -16.86
N MET A 453 -29.43 -6.85 -17.25
CA MET A 453 -28.82 -5.86 -16.34
C MET A 453 -29.89 -4.97 -15.69
N ALA A 454 -30.97 -4.64 -16.40
CA ALA A 454 -32.04 -3.84 -15.83
C ALA A 454 -32.75 -4.55 -14.66
N GLU A 455 -32.94 -5.87 -14.77
CA GLU A 455 -33.48 -6.68 -13.67
C GLU A 455 -32.50 -6.75 -12.49
N CYS A 456 -31.19 -6.92 -12.73
CA CYS A 456 -30.16 -6.89 -11.70
C CYS A 456 -30.14 -5.53 -10.96
N ILE A 457 -30.19 -4.41 -11.69
CA ILE A 457 -30.26 -3.05 -11.11
C ILE A 457 -31.50 -2.88 -10.24
N ALA A 458 -32.66 -3.37 -10.70
CA ALA A 458 -33.90 -3.29 -9.93
C ALA A 458 -33.84 -4.17 -8.66
N ALA A 459 -33.25 -5.36 -8.74
CA ALA A 459 -33.06 -6.25 -7.62
C ALA A 459 -32.10 -5.66 -6.57
N THR A 460 -31.02 -4.99 -6.98
CA THR A 460 -30.07 -4.34 -6.08
C THR A 460 -30.76 -3.38 -5.09
N GLN A 461 -31.74 -2.59 -5.57
CA GLN A 461 -32.43 -1.60 -4.73
C GLN A 461 -33.30 -2.19 -3.61
N THR A 462 -33.63 -3.45 -3.71
CA THR A 462 -34.45 -4.19 -2.73
C THR A 462 -33.73 -5.41 -2.16
N TRP A 463 -32.41 -5.50 -2.40
CA TRP A 463 -31.61 -6.63 -1.95
C TRP A 463 -31.51 -6.64 -0.42
N ASP A 464 -32.00 -7.69 0.20
CA ASP A 464 -32.06 -7.86 1.64
C ASP A 464 -31.35 -9.17 2.02
N LYS A 465 -30.06 -9.08 2.24
CA LYS A 465 -29.23 -10.18 2.72
C LYS A 465 -28.49 -9.76 3.98
N PRO A 466 -28.23 -10.69 4.90
CA PRO A 466 -27.58 -10.33 6.15
C PRO A 466 -26.14 -9.85 5.92
N ALA A 467 -25.76 -8.82 6.67
CA ALA A 467 -24.37 -8.42 6.80
C ALA A 467 -23.56 -9.53 7.51
N ILE A 468 -22.32 -9.72 7.07
CA ILE A 468 -21.34 -10.63 7.68
C ILE A 468 -20.11 -9.90 8.21
N ALA A 469 -19.87 -8.66 7.78
CA ALA A 469 -18.80 -7.80 8.21
C ALA A 469 -19.16 -6.32 7.96
N ALA A 470 -18.39 -5.39 8.51
CA ALA A 470 -18.37 -4.00 8.08
C ALA A 470 -17.17 -3.75 7.18
N GLU A 471 -17.27 -2.81 6.23
CA GLU A 471 -16.14 -2.33 5.43
C GLU A 471 -15.99 -0.82 5.55
N PHE A 472 -14.77 -0.36 5.78
CA PHE A 472 -14.41 1.05 5.84
C PHE A 472 -13.38 1.38 4.76
N ALA A 473 -13.79 2.13 3.74
CA ALA A 473 -12.88 2.69 2.76
C ALA A 473 -12.42 4.07 3.22
N ALA A 474 -11.13 4.21 3.48
CA ALA A 474 -10.53 5.49 3.78
C ALA A 474 -10.49 6.34 2.52
N GLY A 475 -10.84 7.60 2.65
CA GLY A 475 -10.60 8.58 1.61
C GLY A 475 -9.10 8.71 1.30
N ALA A 476 -8.78 9.22 0.13
CA ALA A 476 -7.38 9.48 -0.21
C ALA A 476 -6.78 10.58 0.69
N ILE A 477 -5.53 10.42 1.09
CA ILE A 477 -4.78 11.50 1.77
C ILE A 477 -4.69 12.74 0.88
N SER A 478 -4.47 12.57 -0.43
CA SER A 478 -4.34 13.71 -1.34
C SER A 478 -4.69 13.40 -2.79
N SER A 479 -4.92 12.16 -3.17
CA SER A 479 -5.31 11.82 -4.53
C SER A 479 -6.67 12.44 -4.90
N PRO A 480 -6.95 12.67 -6.19
CA PRO A 480 -8.26 13.13 -6.61
C PRO A 480 -9.35 12.16 -6.17
N THR A 481 -10.46 12.67 -5.69
CA THR A 481 -11.61 11.83 -5.35
C THR A 481 -12.26 11.28 -6.61
N PHE A 482 -12.71 10.04 -6.59
CA PHE A 482 -13.25 9.37 -7.77
C PHE A 482 -14.49 10.09 -8.34
N PHE A 483 -15.32 10.65 -7.48
CA PHE A 483 -16.55 11.37 -7.87
C PHE A 483 -16.40 12.89 -7.88
N GLY A 484 -15.31 13.45 -7.40
CA GLY A 484 -15.13 14.90 -7.21
C GLY A 484 -14.98 15.73 -8.48
N GLU A 485 -14.99 15.13 -9.66
CA GLU A 485 -14.33 15.72 -10.81
C GLU A 485 -15.20 15.86 -12.07
N GLY A 486 -16.51 15.67 -11.93
CA GLY A 486 -17.46 15.91 -13.03
C GLY A 486 -17.70 14.69 -13.92
N GLY A 487 -18.57 14.86 -14.91
CA GLY A 487 -18.95 13.81 -15.85
C GLY A 487 -19.96 12.80 -15.30
N ILE A 488 -20.13 11.68 -16.01
CA ILE A 488 -21.13 10.66 -15.67
C ILE A 488 -20.86 9.97 -14.34
N VAL A 489 -19.60 9.78 -14.00
CA VAL A 489 -19.18 9.14 -12.74
C VAL A 489 -19.57 10.00 -11.55
N ALA A 490 -19.28 11.30 -11.59
CA ALA A 490 -19.68 12.25 -10.55
C ALA A 490 -21.20 12.33 -10.39
N ALA A 491 -21.94 12.28 -11.50
CA ALA A 491 -23.40 12.30 -11.47
C ALA A 491 -23.99 10.98 -10.94
N ALA A 492 -23.31 9.85 -11.13
CA ALA A 492 -23.76 8.53 -10.68
C ALA A 492 -23.54 8.31 -9.17
N GLY A 493 -22.47 8.86 -8.60
CA GLY A 493 -22.02 8.56 -7.24
C GLY A 493 -23.10 8.73 -6.16
N PRO A 494 -23.61 9.95 -5.90
CA PRO A 494 -24.61 10.16 -4.87
C PRO A 494 -25.88 9.31 -5.04
N PRO A 495 -26.51 9.19 -6.22
CA PRO A 495 -27.67 8.35 -6.37
C PRO A 495 -27.35 6.84 -6.29
N THR A 496 -26.12 6.41 -6.61
CA THR A 496 -25.68 5.02 -6.39
C THR A 496 -25.71 4.69 -4.92
N LEU A 497 -25.05 5.47 -4.09
CA LEU A 497 -25.03 5.24 -2.63
C LEU A 497 -26.47 5.27 -2.06
N ALA A 498 -27.28 6.25 -2.44
CA ALA A 498 -28.66 6.38 -1.95
C ALA A 498 -29.59 5.20 -2.35
N LYS A 499 -29.23 4.43 -3.37
CA LYS A 499 -30.01 3.28 -3.88
C LYS A 499 -29.36 1.93 -3.57
N THR A 500 -28.21 1.93 -2.93
CA THR A 500 -27.47 0.73 -2.54
C THR A 500 -27.73 0.45 -1.05
N PRO A 501 -28.58 -0.55 -0.71
CA PRO A 501 -29.06 -0.75 0.67
C PRO A 501 -27.96 -1.01 1.72
N TRP A 502 -26.80 -1.49 1.29
CA TRP A 502 -25.65 -1.77 2.16
C TRP A 502 -24.64 -0.62 2.26
N ALA A 503 -24.90 0.54 1.62
CA ALA A 503 -24.07 1.73 1.74
C ALA A 503 -24.59 2.61 2.88
N GLU A 504 -23.92 2.56 4.03
CA GLU A 504 -24.34 3.21 5.27
C GLU A 504 -23.81 4.64 5.40
N TYR A 505 -22.63 4.92 4.83
CA TYR A 505 -22.04 6.26 4.80
C TYR A 505 -21.24 6.49 3.54
N GLY A 506 -21.26 7.73 3.04
CA GLY A 506 -20.45 8.14 1.90
C GLY A 506 -20.18 9.64 1.82
N GLU A 507 -18.92 10.03 1.89
CA GLU A 507 -18.41 11.35 1.55
C GLU A 507 -17.51 11.24 0.33
N LEU A 508 -17.97 11.78 -0.80
CA LEU A 508 -17.44 11.50 -2.15
C LEU A 508 -16.50 12.58 -2.67
N LEU A 509 -16.43 13.75 -2.03
CA LEU A 509 -15.77 14.93 -2.56
C LEU A 509 -14.50 15.31 -1.80
N GLY A 510 -14.45 15.00 -0.51
CA GLY A 510 -13.34 15.32 0.37
C GLY A 510 -12.28 14.22 0.45
N ASN A 511 -11.04 14.61 0.58
CA ASN A 511 -9.97 13.72 1.00
C ASN A 511 -10.11 13.39 2.49
N GLY A 512 -9.59 12.24 2.94
CA GLY A 512 -9.76 11.84 4.33
C GLY A 512 -8.94 10.64 4.74
N TYR A 513 -9.06 10.31 6.02
CA TYR A 513 -8.59 9.08 6.64
C TYR A 513 -9.59 8.62 7.69
N VAL A 514 -9.47 7.38 8.18
CA VAL A 514 -10.30 6.86 9.26
C VAL A 514 -9.46 6.69 10.52
N LEU A 515 -9.97 7.17 11.66
CA LEU A 515 -9.40 6.93 12.98
C LEU A 515 -10.31 5.97 13.74
N HIS A 516 -9.86 4.74 13.93
CA HIS A 516 -10.55 3.71 14.69
C HIS A 516 -10.25 3.83 16.17
N GLU A 517 -11.28 3.93 16.99
CA GLU A 517 -11.20 3.77 18.44
C GLU A 517 -11.80 2.44 18.82
N ILE A 518 -10.94 1.45 18.99
CA ILE A 518 -11.30 0.05 19.18
C ILE A 518 -11.33 -0.25 20.68
N THR A 519 -12.48 -0.72 21.17
CA THR A 519 -12.67 -1.23 22.54
C THR A 519 -13.26 -2.65 22.51
N PRO A 520 -13.37 -3.36 23.64
CA PRO A 520 -14.10 -4.63 23.66
C PRO A 520 -15.56 -4.52 23.26
N GLU A 521 -16.20 -3.36 23.40
CA GLU A 521 -17.62 -3.12 23.14
C GLU A 521 -17.92 -2.66 21.72
N ALA A 522 -16.99 -1.90 21.10
CA ALA A 522 -17.21 -1.33 19.77
C ALA A 522 -15.91 -0.95 19.06
N ASP A 523 -15.95 -0.95 17.73
CA ASP A 523 -15.07 -0.16 16.88
C ASP A 523 -15.82 1.13 16.47
N ARG A 524 -15.26 2.29 16.81
CA ARG A 524 -15.74 3.62 16.41
C ARG A 524 -14.84 4.16 15.31
N ALA A 525 -15.27 4.03 14.07
CA ALA A 525 -14.57 4.52 12.90
C ALA A 525 -14.89 6.01 12.66
N ASN A 526 -13.98 6.89 13.05
CA ASN A 526 -14.11 8.34 12.92
C ASN A 526 -13.55 8.78 11.55
N PHE A 527 -14.42 9.15 10.62
CA PHE A 527 -14.05 9.70 9.33
C PHE A 527 -13.62 11.15 9.48
N ARG A 528 -12.35 11.42 9.27
CA ARG A 528 -11.77 12.77 9.33
C ARG A 528 -11.48 13.26 7.92
N VAL A 529 -12.18 14.32 7.53
CA VAL A 529 -12.29 14.75 6.14
C VAL A 529 -11.77 16.18 5.94
N CYS A 530 -11.14 16.41 4.80
CA CYS A 530 -10.70 17.70 4.32
C CYS A 530 -11.30 17.95 2.93
N GLN A 531 -12.19 18.92 2.80
CA GLN A 531 -12.94 19.18 1.56
C GLN A 531 -12.08 19.73 0.41
N ALA A 532 -10.97 20.38 0.74
CA ALA A 532 -10.11 21.00 -0.27
C ALA A 532 -8.64 20.95 0.16
N ASN A 533 -8.06 19.76 0.22
CA ASN A 533 -6.67 19.57 0.68
C ASN A 533 -5.61 20.29 -0.19
N TYR A 534 -5.97 20.69 -1.41
CA TYR A 534 -5.14 21.55 -2.26
C TYR A 534 -5.17 23.05 -1.87
N ARG A 535 -5.97 23.40 -0.82
CA ARG A 535 -6.12 24.76 -0.28
C ARG A 535 -5.79 24.79 1.22
N ALA A 536 -4.59 24.36 1.58
CA ALA A 536 -4.17 24.19 2.98
C ALA A 536 -4.41 25.41 3.89
N SER A 537 -4.40 26.63 3.33
CA SER A 537 -4.62 27.88 4.08
C SER A 537 -6.09 28.24 4.33
N THR A 538 -7.05 27.51 3.73
CA THR A 538 -8.49 27.80 3.89
C THR A 538 -9.12 26.91 4.96
N ALA A 539 -10.33 27.26 5.42
CA ALA A 539 -11.09 26.42 6.36
C ALA A 539 -11.46 25.05 5.74
N GLU A 540 -11.73 25.02 4.43
CA GLU A 540 -12.02 23.78 3.68
C GLU A 540 -10.80 22.87 3.56
N GLY A 541 -9.58 23.42 3.66
CA GLY A 541 -8.32 22.69 3.68
C GLY A 541 -7.98 22.10 5.05
N LYS A 542 -8.76 22.35 6.10
CA LYS A 542 -8.51 21.82 7.44
C LYS A 542 -9.27 20.52 7.66
N PRO A 543 -8.58 19.47 8.16
CA PRO A 543 -9.23 18.23 8.56
C PRO A 543 -10.25 18.46 9.69
N ARG A 544 -11.38 17.76 9.62
CA ARG A 544 -12.43 17.75 10.65
C ARG A 544 -13.06 16.36 10.74
N LEU A 545 -13.63 16.05 11.89
CA LEU A 545 -14.54 14.92 12.02
C LEU A 545 -15.80 15.21 11.17
N ASP A 546 -16.12 14.29 10.27
CA ASP A 546 -17.34 14.34 9.45
C ASP A 546 -18.41 13.42 10.03
N LYS A 547 -18.06 12.15 10.25
CA LYS A 547 -18.96 11.13 10.81
C LYS A 547 -18.19 10.16 11.70
N THR A 548 -18.89 9.61 12.67
CA THR A 548 -18.48 8.41 13.40
C THR A 548 -19.42 7.26 13.03
N VAL A 549 -18.87 6.19 12.50
CA VAL A 549 -19.58 4.96 12.17
C VAL A 549 -19.20 3.90 13.20
N VAL A 550 -20.19 3.20 13.75
CA VAL A 550 -19.98 2.29 14.87
C VAL A 550 -20.30 0.85 14.46
N VAL A 551 -19.38 -0.06 14.76
CA VAL A 551 -19.64 -1.51 14.78
C VAL A 551 -19.67 -1.96 16.23
N ALA A 552 -20.80 -2.47 16.70
CA ALA A 552 -20.93 -2.96 18.07
C ALA A 552 -20.51 -4.44 18.18
N ASP A 553 -19.99 -4.83 19.36
CA ASP A 553 -19.62 -6.22 19.60
C ASP A 553 -20.79 -7.20 19.36
N GLY A 554 -20.53 -8.22 18.56
CA GLY A 554 -21.50 -9.29 18.26
C GLY A 554 -22.59 -8.89 17.25
N VAL A 555 -22.50 -7.69 16.68
CA VAL A 555 -23.39 -7.24 15.61
C VAL A 555 -22.63 -7.33 14.28
N PRO A 556 -23.02 -8.20 13.35
CA PRO A 556 -22.42 -8.20 12.02
C PRO A 556 -22.79 -6.91 11.26
N GLY A 557 -21.79 -6.23 10.70
CA GLY A 557 -22.01 -4.99 9.98
C GLY A 557 -22.07 -3.73 10.86
N ILE A 558 -22.58 -2.65 10.29
CA ILE A 558 -22.62 -1.32 10.91
C ILE A 558 -23.84 -1.23 11.84
N SER A 559 -23.61 -0.76 13.06
CA SER A 559 -24.64 -0.63 14.08
C SER A 559 -25.27 0.76 14.16
N GLU A 560 -24.47 1.81 13.87
CA GLU A 560 -24.90 3.19 14.03
C GLU A 560 -24.02 4.15 13.21
N VAL A 561 -24.60 5.23 12.69
CA VAL A 561 -23.91 6.36 12.04
C VAL A 561 -24.27 7.64 12.79
N LEU A 562 -23.24 8.30 13.42
CA LEU A 562 -23.37 9.44 14.32
C LEU A 562 -22.93 10.76 13.68
#